data_43bb37853e4d74ee8b3e71c4cae18cad
#
_entry.id   43bb37853e4d74ee8b3e71c4cae18cad
#
_cell.length_a   1.000
_cell.length_b   1.000
_cell.length_c   1.000
_cell.angle_alpha   90.00
_cell.angle_beta   90.00
_cell.angle_gamma   90.00
#
_symmetry.space_group_name_H-M   'P 1'
#
loop_
_entity.id
_entity.type
_entity.pdbx_description
1 polymer ?
#
loop_
_entity_poly.entity_id
_entity_poly.type
_entity_poly.pdbx_seq_one_letter_code
_entity_poly.pdbx_strand_id
1 'polypeptide(L)'
;MPTSNVTLRGGMMKTVTLDVRSPSDAMTDFTQAWKTGEPQQSAHISFATPELLWKVLTEKRWELLKALCGVGPVSIREAARRVGRDVKAVHGDVTALLNAGVLDRTEDGRIVFPYEAVKVEFLLQAA
;
A
#
# COMPACT_ATOMS: atom_id res chain seq x y z
N MET A 1 -4.80 0.08 23.66
CA MET A 1 -4.80 -0.29 23.02
C MET A 1 -4.11 -1.22 22.43
N PRO A 2 -4.18 -2.12 22.55
CA PRO A 2 -3.36 -3.09 22.01
C PRO A 2 -3.56 -3.28 20.58
N THR A 3 -2.80 -2.58 19.92
CA THR A 3 -2.86 -2.63 18.49
C THR A 3 -2.45 -3.97 17.94
N SER A 4 -1.68 -4.72 18.67
CA SER A 4 -1.24 -6.02 18.19
C SER A 4 -2.39 -6.96 17.91
N ASN A 5 -3.49 -6.79 18.63
CA ASN A 5 -4.63 -7.64 18.42
C ASN A 5 -5.22 -7.48 17.02
N VAL A 6 -5.19 -6.28 16.53
CA VAL A 6 -5.72 -6.02 15.21
C VAL A 6 -4.86 -6.72 14.17
N THR A 7 -3.56 -6.67 14.35
CA THR A 7 -2.64 -7.31 13.44
C THR A 7 -2.91 -8.80 13.34
N LEU A 8 -3.22 -9.42 14.44
CA LEU A 8 -3.45 -10.85 14.46
C LEU A 8 -4.78 -11.24 13.86
N ARG A 9 -5.73 -10.31 13.82
CA ARG A 9 -7.01 -10.61 13.26
C ARG A 9 -6.97 -10.51 11.78
N GLY A 10 -7.01 -11.60 11.07
CA GLY A 10 -7.07 -11.61 9.64
C GLY A 10 -5.75 -11.30 8.95
N GLY A 11 -4.65 -11.26 9.69
CA GLY A 11 -3.36 -11.03 9.08
C GLY A 11 -3.09 -9.62 8.60
N MET A 12 -3.87 -8.65 9.09
CA MET A 12 -3.64 -7.26 8.71
C MET A 12 -2.38 -6.72 9.35
N MET A 13 -1.58 -5.98 8.60
CA MET A 13 -0.41 -5.29 9.12
C MET A 13 -0.80 -3.90 9.56
N LYS A 14 -0.03 -3.32 10.48
CA LYS A 14 -0.39 -2.02 11.00
C LYS A 14 -0.22 -0.91 10.00
N THR A 15 0.97 -0.74 9.50
CA THR A 15 1.27 0.40 8.65
C THR A 15 2.13 -0.04 7.49
N VAL A 16 1.84 0.50 6.31
CA VAL A 16 2.71 0.35 5.16
C VAL A 16 3.27 1.72 4.83
N THR A 17 4.55 1.76 4.45
CA THR A 17 5.20 2.98 4.00
C THR A 17 5.40 2.90 2.50
N LEU A 18 4.88 3.89 1.79
CA LEU A 18 5.14 4.04 0.36
C LEU A 18 6.29 5.01 0.25
N ASP A 19 7.40 4.56 -0.30
CA ASP A 19 8.59 5.41 -0.35
C ASP A 19 9.27 5.32 -1.71
N VAL A 20 10.33 6.08 -1.86
CA VAL A 20 11.12 6.10 -3.09
C VAL A 20 12.50 5.61 -2.75
N ARG A 21 12.91 4.53 -3.40
CA ARG A 21 14.23 3.96 -3.19
C ARG A 21 14.77 3.45 -4.49
N SER A 22 16.04 3.72 -4.74
CA SER A 22 16.67 3.10 -5.88
C SER A 22 16.83 1.61 -5.60
N PRO A 23 16.99 0.79 -6.63
CA PRO A 23 17.23 -0.64 -6.41
C PRO A 23 18.45 -0.92 -5.53
N SER A 24 19.48 -0.10 -5.61
CA SER A 24 20.65 -0.31 -4.78
C SER A 24 20.38 0.02 -3.33
N ASP A 25 19.57 1.03 -3.06
CA ASP A 25 19.18 1.36 -1.70
C ASP A 25 18.37 0.24 -1.08
N ALA A 26 17.44 -0.31 -1.83
CA ALA A 26 16.63 -1.41 -1.34
C ALA A 26 17.48 -2.63 -1.03
N MET A 27 18.47 -2.90 -1.88
CA MET A 27 19.36 -4.02 -1.66
C MET A 27 20.21 -3.83 -0.41
N THR A 28 20.66 -2.60 -0.18
CA THR A 28 21.45 -2.29 1.01
C THR A 28 20.64 -2.53 2.27
N ASP A 29 19.39 -2.09 2.28
CA ASP A 29 18.53 -2.30 3.43
C ASP A 29 18.31 -3.79 3.69
N PHE A 30 18.11 -4.55 2.64
CA PHE A 30 17.94 -5.99 2.77
C PHE A 30 19.19 -6.63 3.38
N THR A 31 20.35 -6.23 2.90
CA THR A 31 21.61 -6.77 3.38
C THR A 31 21.81 -6.45 4.86
N GLN A 32 21.46 -5.24 5.27
CA GLN A 32 21.61 -4.86 6.67
C GLN A 32 20.67 -5.63 7.57
N ALA A 33 19.44 -5.80 7.15
CA ALA A 33 18.48 -6.58 7.92
C ALA A 33 18.96 -8.01 8.09
N TRP A 34 19.55 -8.56 7.04
CA TRP A 34 20.10 -9.91 7.09
C TRP A 34 21.24 -9.99 8.09
N LYS A 35 22.12 -9.00 8.07
CA LYS A 35 23.30 -9.02 8.96
C LYS A 35 22.94 -8.90 10.42
N THR A 36 21.96 -8.08 10.72
CA THR A 36 21.56 -7.89 12.11
C THR A 36 20.69 -9.02 12.62
N GLY A 37 20.13 -9.80 11.72
CA GLY A 37 19.23 -10.86 12.12
C GLY A 37 17.90 -10.37 12.61
N GLU A 38 17.59 -9.11 12.41
CA GLU A 38 16.33 -8.55 12.84
C GLU A 38 15.29 -8.65 11.73
N PRO A 39 14.09 -9.10 12.05
CA PRO A 39 13.05 -9.18 11.04
C PRO A 39 12.57 -7.79 10.65
N GLN A 40 12.06 -7.67 9.42
CA GLN A 40 11.45 -6.44 8.98
C GLN A 40 10.22 -6.19 9.84
N GLN A 41 10.21 -5.04 10.51
CA GLN A 41 9.13 -4.70 11.41
C GLN A 41 7.98 -4.01 10.71
N SER A 42 8.23 -3.36 9.59
CA SER A 42 7.21 -2.60 8.89
C SER A 42 7.22 -2.96 7.41
N ALA A 43 6.06 -2.83 6.79
CA ALA A 43 5.92 -3.10 5.38
C ALA A 43 6.29 -1.86 4.57
N HIS A 44 6.90 -2.08 3.42
CA HIS A 44 7.27 -1.00 2.51
C HIS A 44 6.85 -1.36 1.11
N ILE A 45 6.38 -0.37 0.38
CA ILE A 45 6.16 -0.48 -1.05
C ILE A 45 6.99 0.63 -1.65
N SER A 46 8.05 0.26 -2.39
CA SER A 46 9.01 1.24 -2.85
C SER A 46 8.90 1.47 -4.34
N PHE A 47 9.02 2.73 -4.72
CA PHE A 47 9.01 3.15 -6.12
C PHE A 47 10.42 3.61 -6.49
N ALA A 48 10.82 3.38 -7.72
CA ALA A 48 12.18 3.72 -8.13
C ALA A 48 12.41 5.22 -8.19
N THR A 49 11.38 6.01 -8.48
CA THR A 49 11.50 7.47 -8.56
C THR A 49 10.26 8.12 -7.98
N PRO A 50 10.36 9.40 -7.55
CA PRO A 50 9.18 10.12 -7.09
C PRO A 50 8.13 10.27 -8.19
N GLU A 51 8.55 10.36 -9.43
CA GLU A 51 7.63 10.51 -10.55
C GLU A 51 6.74 9.27 -10.68
N LEU A 52 7.34 8.09 -10.48
CA LEU A 52 6.56 6.85 -10.52
C LEU A 52 5.56 6.80 -9.38
N LEU A 53 5.97 7.22 -8.19
CA LEU A 53 5.06 7.27 -7.06
C LEU A 53 3.87 8.16 -7.37
N TRP A 54 4.11 9.38 -7.87
CA TRP A 54 3.03 10.32 -8.15
C TRP A 54 2.15 9.85 -9.30
N LYS A 55 2.73 9.14 -10.27
CA LYS A 55 1.96 8.63 -11.37
C LYS A 55 0.93 7.60 -10.91
N VAL A 56 1.29 6.79 -9.94
CA VAL A 56 0.42 5.76 -9.41
C VAL A 56 -0.53 6.32 -8.36
N LEU A 57 -0.03 7.16 -7.47
CA LEU A 57 -0.77 7.61 -6.31
C LEU A 57 -1.41 8.97 -6.57
N THR A 58 -2.46 8.97 -7.37
CA THR A 58 -3.23 10.18 -7.64
C THR A 58 -4.12 10.49 -6.44
N GLU A 59 -4.69 11.69 -6.43
CA GLU A 59 -5.57 12.10 -5.36
C GLU A 59 -6.73 11.12 -5.19
N LYS A 60 -7.34 10.71 -6.29
CA LYS A 60 -8.48 9.80 -6.22
C LYS A 60 -8.07 8.41 -5.74
N ARG A 61 -6.89 7.97 -6.11
CA ARG A 61 -6.39 6.69 -5.63
C ARG A 61 -6.01 6.75 -4.16
N TRP A 62 -5.51 7.90 -3.72
CA TRP A 62 -5.23 8.10 -2.31
C TRP A 62 -6.52 8.01 -1.49
N GLU A 63 -7.60 8.65 -1.97
CA GLU A 63 -8.89 8.56 -1.31
C GLU A 63 -9.38 7.11 -1.25
N LEU A 64 -9.15 6.37 -2.32
CA LEU A 64 -9.54 4.97 -2.37
C LEU A 64 -8.77 4.16 -1.32
N LEU A 65 -7.46 4.38 -1.21
CA LEU A 65 -6.67 3.67 -0.22
C LEU A 65 -7.12 4.01 1.20
N LYS A 66 -7.45 5.26 1.45
CA LYS A 66 -7.98 5.65 2.75
C LYS A 66 -9.26 4.89 3.08
N ALA A 67 -10.11 4.72 2.11
CA ALA A 67 -11.37 4.02 2.32
C ALA A 67 -11.18 2.53 2.54
N LEU A 68 -10.06 1.97 2.08
CA LEU A 68 -9.80 0.54 2.18
C LEU A 68 -8.92 0.17 3.36
N CYS A 69 -8.32 1.15 4.03
CA CYS A 69 -7.47 0.87 5.19
C CYS A 69 -8.29 0.17 6.27
N GLY A 70 -7.76 -0.95 6.74
CA GLY A 70 -8.34 -1.64 7.89
C GLY A 70 -9.68 -2.30 7.63
N VAL A 71 -10.13 -2.35 6.39
CA VAL A 71 -11.46 -2.83 6.08
C VAL A 71 -11.49 -4.33 5.75
N GLY A 72 -10.41 -4.84 5.18
CA GLY A 72 -10.38 -6.21 4.74
C GLY A 72 -10.82 -6.33 3.28
N PRO A 73 -11.00 -7.55 2.79
CA PRO A 73 -11.36 -7.75 1.38
C PRO A 73 -12.74 -7.22 1.06
N VAL A 74 -12.86 -6.53 -0.06
CA VAL A 74 -14.15 -6.03 -0.55
C VAL A 74 -14.16 -6.17 -2.07
N SER A 75 -15.37 -6.18 -2.63
CA SER A 75 -15.51 -6.16 -4.08
C SER A 75 -15.22 -4.75 -4.61
N ILE A 76 -14.93 -4.67 -5.90
CA ILE A 76 -14.73 -3.35 -6.52
C ILE A 76 -16.00 -2.52 -6.42
N ARG A 77 -17.16 -3.16 -6.53
CA ARG A 77 -18.44 -2.47 -6.40
C ARG A 77 -18.59 -1.87 -4.99
N GLU A 78 -18.20 -2.62 -3.98
CA GLU A 78 -18.26 -2.12 -2.61
C GLU A 78 -17.26 -0.97 -2.43
N ALA A 79 -16.08 -1.08 -3.00
CA ALA A 79 -15.08 -0.02 -2.92
C ALA A 79 -15.64 1.26 -3.57
N ALA A 80 -16.28 1.13 -4.72
CA ALA A 80 -16.87 2.28 -5.40
C ALA A 80 -17.94 2.93 -4.55
N ARG A 81 -18.77 2.12 -3.88
CA ARG A 81 -19.80 2.65 -3.01
C ARG A 81 -19.20 3.43 -1.85
N ARG A 82 -18.10 2.92 -1.29
CA ARG A 82 -17.48 3.57 -0.14
C ARG A 82 -16.89 4.94 -0.48
N VAL A 83 -16.39 5.11 -1.69
CA VAL A 83 -15.84 6.40 -2.09
C VAL A 83 -16.84 7.25 -2.88
N GLY A 84 -18.04 6.72 -3.11
CA GLY A 84 -19.07 7.49 -3.79
C GLY A 84 -18.77 7.78 -5.24
N ARG A 85 -18.13 6.82 -5.95
CA ARG A 85 -17.73 7.03 -7.32
C ARG A 85 -18.26 5.91 -8.20
N ASP A 86 -18.26 6.17 -9.49
CA ASP A 86 -18.71 5.20 -10.49
C ASP A 86 -17.82 3.96 -10.47
N VAL A 87 -18.44 2.80 -10.58
CA VAL A 87 -17.72 1.52 -10.54
C VAL A 87 -16.66 1.43 -11.63
N LYS A 88 -16.98 1.94 -12.83
CA LYS A 88 -16.05 1.87 -13.93
C LYS A 88 -14.79 2.68 -13.66
N ALA A 89 -14.94 3.87 -13.09
CA ALA A 89 -13.80 4.71 -12.74
C ALA A 89 -12.96 4.05 -11.64
N VAL A 90 -13.62 3.50 -10.64
CA VAL A 90 -12.91 2.84 -9.55
C VAL A 90 -12.22 1.59 -10.04
N HIS A 91 -12.82 0.88 -10.99
CA HIS A 91 -12.19 -0.30 -11.57
C HIS A 91 -10.83 0.06 -12.20
N GLY A 92 -10.77 1.18 -12.91
CA GLY A 92 -9.51 1.63 -13.49
C GLY A 92 -8.46 1.94 -12.44
N ASP A 93 -8.86 2.63 -11.38
CA ASP A 93 -7.94 2.96 -10.30
C ASP A 93 -7.47 1.70 -9.56
N VAL A 94 -8.38 0.77 -9.32
CA VAL A 94 -8.03 -0.48 -8.66
C VAL A 94 -7.03 -1.27 -9.51
N THR A 95 -7.28 -1.33 -10.81
CA THR A 95 -6.38 -2.05 -11.71
C THR A 95 -4.99 -1.45 -11.67
N ALA A 96 -4.88 -0.12 -11.69
CA ALA A 96 -3.58 0.54 -11.62
C ALA A 96 -2.88 0.24 -10.30
N LEU A 97 -3.62 0.23 -9.20
CA LEU A 97 -3.04 -0.04 -7.89
C LEU A 97 -2.63 -1.50 -7.75
N LEU A 98 -3.38 -2.42 -8.33
CA LEU A 98 -3.00 -3.83 -8.35
C LEU A 98 -1.72 -4.02 -9.16
N ASN A 99 -1.64 -3.39 -10.31
CA ASN A 99 -0.47 -3.53 -11.17
C ASN A 99 0.78 -2.95 -10.52
N ALA A 100 0.60 -1.93 -9.69
CA ALA A 100 1.73 -1.32 -8.99
C ALA A 100 2.11 -2.07 -7.71
N GLY A 101 1.35 -3.10 -7.34
CA GLY A 101 1.64 -3.86 -6.13
C GLY A 101 1.14 -3.20 -4.86
N VAL A 102 0.30 -2.18 -4.97
CA VAL A 102 -0.22 -1.48 -3.79
C VAL A 102 -1.43 -2.20 -3.20
N LEU A 103 -2.28 -2.73 -4.06
CA LEU A 103 -3.42 -3.54 -3.63
C LEU A 103 -3.16 -5.00 -3.96
N ASP A 104 -3.80 -5.88 -3.23
CA ASP A 104 -3.75 -7.31 -3.50
C ASP A 104 -5.13 -7.81 -3.91
N ARG A 105 -5.14 -8.86 -4.71
CA ARG A 105 -6.38 -9.52 -5.07
C ARG A 105 -6.49 -10.82 -4.29
N THR A 106 -7.65 -11.07 -3.72
CA THR A 106 -7.88 -12.30 -2.97
C THR A 106 -8.24 -13.43 -3.91
N GLU A 107 -8.23 -14.65 -3.39
CA GLU A 107 -8.54 -15.82 -4.20
C GLU A 107 -9.95 -15.79 -4.76
N ASP A 108 -10.88 -15.17 -4.04
CA ASP A 108 -12.26 -15.10 -4.49
C ASP A 108 -12.54 -13.84 -5.33
N GLY A 109 -11.48 -13.16 -5.77
CA GLY A 109 -11.64 -12.05 -6.71
C GLY A 109 -11.90 -10.70 -6.09
N ARG A 110 -11.87 -10.61 -4.77
CA ARG A 110 -12.01 -9.31 -4.11
C ARG A 110 -10.67 -8.62 -4.02
N ILE A 111 -10.67 -7.39 -3.58
CA ILE A 111 -9.44 -6.62 -3.42
C ILE A 111 -9.26 -6.28 -1.96
N VAL A 112 -8.00 -6.09 -1.56
CA VAL A 112 -7.70 -5.77 -0.18
C VAL A 112 -6.46 -4.88 -0.12
N PHE A 113 -6.49 -3.92 0.79
CA PHE A 113 -5.31 -3.16 1.18
C PHE A 113 -5.03 -3.64 2.60
N PRO A 114 -4.11 -4.60 2.79
CA PRO A 114 -4.02 -5.32 4.06
C PRO A 114 -3.25 -4.56 5.13
N TYR A 115 -3.56 -3.29 5.29
CA TYR A 115 -2.90 -2.44 6.27
C TYR A 115 -3.93 -1.55 6.95
N GLU A 116 -3.63 -1.16 8.17
CA GLU A 116 -4.49 -0.27 8.92
C GLU A 116 -4.19 1.19 8.65
N ALA A 117 -2.99 1.47 8.18
CA ALA A 117 -2.56 2.83 7.92
C ALA A 117 -1.55 2.85 6.79
N VAL A 118 -1.46 3.97 6.11
CA VAL A 118 -0.50 4.15 5.04
C VAL A 118 0.23 5.46 5.26
N LYS A 119 1.54 5.42 5.08
CA LYS A 119 2.41 6.57 5.23
C LYS A 119 3.16 6.75 3.93
N VAL A 120 3.26 7.97 3.45
CA VAL A 120 4.03 8.26 2.24
C VAL A 120 5.25 9.06 2.65
N GLU A 121 6.41 8.64 2.18
CA GLU A 121 7.66 9.22 2.64
C GLU A 121 8.64 9.30 1.49
N PHE A 122 9.16 10.46 1.23
CA PHE A 122 10.24 10.63 0.26
C PHE A 122 10.96 11.92 0.56
N LEU A 123 12.19 12.00 0.10
CA LEU A 123 13.04 13.14 0.36
C LEU A 123 13.16 13.97 -0.90
N LEU A 124 12.91 15.29 -0.77
CA LEU A 124 13.12 16.23 -1.84
C LEU A 124 14.38 17.03 -1.51
N GLN A 125 15.38 16.89 -2.33
CA GLN A 125 16.67 17.57 -2.09
C GLN A 125 17.01 18.51 -3.22
N ALA A 126 17.72 19.57 -2.88
CA ALA A 126 18.24 20.45 -3.89
C ALA A 126 19.30 19.71 -4.71
N ALA A 127 19.33 19.99 -5.99
CA ALA A 127 20.27 19.33 -6.89
C ALA A 127 21.71 19.84 -6.66
#